data_9865ebbd3d7dcbf61b1b5fe178884748
#
_entry.id   9865ebbd3d7dcbf61b1b5fe178884748
#
_cell.length_a   1.000
_cell.length_b   1.000
_cell.length_c   1.000
_cell.angle_alpha   90.00
_cell.angle_beta   90.00
_cell.angle_gamma   90.00
#
_symmetry.space_group_name_H-M   'P 1'
#
loop_
_entity.id
_entity.type
_entity.pdbx_description
1 polymer ?
#
loop_
_entity_poly.entity_id
_entity_poly.type
_entity_poly.pdbx_seq_one_letter_code
_entity_poly.pdbx_strand_id
1 'polypeptide(L)'
;MKKRQMMMALVSLMVLSAQAQANFQVSVSNPSKVARTDAPVVVDLSKLGAIGDIQRAVVTVDGKEIPSQLDDTNRDCTNDELCFLADLGKKETKTYQVQLYREGEQAQYPARTFAELCLPSRNRKLAKNRQDIYLRSISFDKKTKDPYHYVHSHGTCFENELIAMRVYFDHRQTIDLYGKINKGLVIQDTQFYPSDEQIQAGSGDDCLWVGNTYGLGALRGWDGK
;
A
#
# COMPACT_ATOMS: atom_id res chain seq x y z
N MET A 1 -4.16 -13.20 67.22
CA MET A 1 -3.47 -12.77 65.99
C MET A 1 -3.57 -13.90 64.97
N LYS A 2 -4.43 -13.79 63.97
CA LYS A 2 -4.59 -14.79 62.89
C LYS A 2 -3.67 -14.35 61.73
N LYS A 3 -2.63 -15.12 61.43
CA LYS A 3 -1.77 -14.95 60.26
C LYS A 3 -2.59 -15.27 58.97
N ARG A 4 -2.85 -14.27 58.14
CA ARG A 4 -3.37 -14.44 56.77
C ARG A 4 -2.19 -14.96 55.91
N GLN A 5 -2.25 -16.19 55.45
CA GLN A 5 -1.40 -16.69 54.39
C GLN A 5 -1.93 -16.14 53.07
N MET A 6 -1.07 -15.36 52.40
CA MET A 6 -1.33 -14.81 51.06
C MET A 6 -0.86 -15.88 50.07
N MET A 7 -1.83 -16.51 49.40
CA MET A 7 -1.56 -17.51 48.33
C MET A 7 -1.19 -16.73 47.07
N MET A 8 0.08 -16.72 46.70
CA MET A 8 0.54 -16.21 45.43
C MET A 8 0.20 -17.22 44.32
N ALA A 9 -0.78 -16.89 43.47
CA ALA A 9 -1.04 -17.66 42.25
C ALA A 9 0.02 -17.28 41.22
N LEU A 10 0.90 -18.22 40.90
CA LEU A 10 1.87 -18.11 39.80
C LEU A 10 1.10 -18.37 38.50
N VAL A 11 0.72 -17.32 37.77
CA VAL A 11 0.17 -17.43 36.43
C VAL A 11 1.37 -17.67 35.49
N SER A 12 1.59 -18.91 35.14
CA SER A 12 2.52 -19.30 34.08
C SER A 12 1.90 -18.94 32.74
N LEU A 13 2.37 -17.86 32.12
CA LEU A 13 2.02 -17.49 30.76
C LEU A 13 2.75 -18.45 29.83
N MET A 14 2.08 -19.52 29.36
CA MET A 14 2.58 -20.32 28.25
C MET A 14 2.50 -19.47 26.98
N VAL A 15 3.60 -18.90 26.53
CA VAL A 15 3.74 -18.37 25.18
C VAL A 15 3.78 -19.57 24.25
N LEU A 16 2.63 -19.95 23.67
CA LEU A 16 2.58 -20.85 22.53
C LEU A 16 3.27 -20.15 21.36
N SER A 17 4.51 -20.49 21.08
CA SER A 17 5.14 -20.07 19.83
C SER A 17 4.46 -20.80 18.68
N ALA A 18 3.72 -20.09 17.85
CA ALA A 18 3.16 -20.67 16.63
C ALA A 18 4.33 -21.22 15.79
N GLN A 19 4.22 -22.50 15.42
CA GLN A 19 5.24 -23.13 14.57
C GLN A 19 4.97 -22.70 13.13
N ALA A 20 6.01 -22.26 12.40
CA ALA A 20 5.88 -21.89 11.01
C ALA A 20 5.34 -23.05 10.18
N GLN A 21 4.32 -22.79 9.36
CA GLN A 21 3.71 -23.77 8.46
C GLN A 21 4.65 -24.14 7.31
N ALA A 22 5.41 -23.16 6.80
CA ALA A 22 6.41 -23.38 5.77
C ALA A 22 7.62 -22.48 6.02
N ASN A 23 8.79 -23.03 5.74
CA ASN A 23 10.08 -22.30 5.77
C ASN A 23 10.78 -22.57 4.45
N PHE A 24 11.20 -21.50 3.77
CA PHE A 24 11.96 -21.60 2.53
C PHE A 24 12.87 -20.39 2.31
N GLN A 25 13.68 -20.46 1.28
CA GLN A 25 14.59 -19.40 0.89
C GLN A 25 14.19 -18.81 -0.44
N VAL A 26 14.30 -17.48 -0.56
CA VAL A 26 14.14 -16.75 -1.81
C VAL A 26 15.47 -16.13 -2.18
N SER A 27 16.06 -16.58 -3.28
CA SER A 27 17.28 -15.99 -3.84
C SER A 27 16.95 -14.92 -4.85
N VAL A 28 17.38 -13.69 -4.58
CA VAL A 28 17.12 -12.53 -5.45
C VAL A 28 18.45 -12.05 -6.04
N SER A 29 18.52 -11.98 -7.36
CA SER A 29 19.74 -11.60 -8.10
C SER A 29 19.55 -10.28 -8.85
N ASN A 30 20.51 -9.38 -8.73
CA ASN A 30 20.62 -8.19 -9.55
C ASN A 30 21.63 -8.42 -10.70
N PRO A 31 21.20 -8.74 -11.92
CA PRO A 31 22.10 -8.95 -13.04
C PRO A 31 22.72 -7.66 -13.59
N SER A 32 22.34 -6.49 -13.09
CA SER A 32 22.78 -5.18 -13.55
C SER A 32 24.16 -4.82 -12.98
N LYS A 33 24.87 -3.93 -13.69
CA LYS A 33 26.08 -3.26 -13.18
C LYS A 33 25.78 -2.06 -12.27
N VAL A 34 24.49 -1.77 -12.03
CA VAL A 34 24.02 -0.69 -11.14
C VAL A 34 23.35 -1.33 -9.94
N ALA A 35 23.61 -0.80 -8.74
CA ALA A 35 22.90 -1.20 -7.53
C ALA A 35 21.41 -0.88 -7.65
N ARG A 36 20.58 -1.68 -6.99
CA ARG A 36 19.14 -1.51 -6.92
C ARG A 36 18.72 -1.39 -5.45
N THR A 37 18.03 -0.32 -5.12
CA THR A 37 17.38 -0.14 -3.83
C THR A 37 15.88 -0.28 -4.00
N ASP A 38 15.23 -0.77 -2.94
CA ASP A 38 13.77 -0.92 -2.91
C ASP A 38 13.21 -1.72 -4.11
N ALA A 39 13.95 -2.74 -4.58
CA ALA A 39 13.47 -3.59 -5.66
C ALA A 39 12.35 -4.50 -5.16
N PRO A 40 11.11 -4.43 -5.72
CA PRO A 40 10.03 -5.27 -5.26
C PRO A 40 10.29 -6.75 -5.60
N VAL A 41 10.07 -7.60 -4.62
CA VAL A 41 10.10 -9.06 -4.74
C VAL A 41 8.72 -9.58 -4.40
N VAL A 42 8.09 -10.27 -5.34
CA VAL A 42 6.78 -10.88 -5.19
C VAL A 42 6.92 -12.39 -5.24
N VAL A 43 6.41 -13.05 -4.21
CA VAL A 43 6.37 -14.50 -4.11
C VAL A 43 4.92 -14.95 -4.22
N ASP A 44 4.61 -15.66 -5.29
CA ASP A 44 3.31 -16.26 -5.51
C ASP A 44 3.15 -17.48 -4.59
N LEU A 45 2.29 -17.34 -3.58
CA LEU A 45 2.06 -18.35 -2.56
C LEU A 45 1.35 -19.58 -3.12
N SER A 46 0.58 -19.44 -4.20
CA SER A 46 -0.12 -20.56 -4.84
C SER A 46 0.85 -21.61 -5.42
N LYS A 47 2.07 -21.18 -5.75
CA LYS A 47 3.12 -22.07 -6.27
C LYS A 47 3.85 -22.87 -5.20
N LEU A 48 3.61 -22.59 -3.93
CA LEU A 48 4.24 -23.30 -2.82
C LEU A 48 3.49 -24.60 -2.44
N GLY A 49 2.45 -24.98 -3.20
CA GLY A 49 1.62 -26.13 -2.92
C GLY A 49 0.52 -25.86 -1.89
N ALA A 50 -0.05 -26.90 -1.30
CA ALA A 50 -1.18 -26.78 -0.37
C ALA A 50 -0.74 -26.33 1.04
N ILE A 51 -0.25 -25.09 1.15
CA ILE A 51 0.18 -24.51 2.44
C ILE A 51 -1.00 -23.96 3.26
N GLY A 52 -2.20 -23.89 2.67
CA GLY A 52 -3.41 -23.32 3.28
C GLY A 52 -3.37 -21.81 3.34
N ASP A 53 -4.37 -21.22 3.99
CA ASP A 53 -4.46 -19.77 4.16
C ASP A 53 -3.36 -19.25 5.11
N ILE A 54 -2.52 -18.37 4.60
CA ILE A 54 -1.40 -17.78 5.32
C ILE A 54 -1.83 -16.42 5.88
N GLN A 55 -1.76 -16.26 7.21
CA GLN A 55 -2.15 -15.05 7.91
C GLN A 55 -0.95 -14.17 8.32
N ARG A 56 0.24 -14.78 8.36
CA ARG A 56 1.45 -14.06 8.76
C ARG A 56 2.67 -14.57 8.01
N ALA A 57 3.52 -13.64 7.59
CA ALA A 57 4.82 -13.92 7.00
C ALA A 57 5.92 -13.15 7.76
N VAL A 58 7.07 -13.79 7.91
CA VAL A 58 8.30 -13.18 8.44
C VAL A 58 9.39 -13.36 7.41
N VAL A 59 9.95 -12.27 6.93
CA VAL A 59 11.07 -12.27 5.98
C VAL A 59 12.31 -11.75 6.66
N THR A 60 13.40 -12.51 6.61
CA THR A 60 14.67 -12.11 7.20
C THR A 60 15.81 -12.15 6.20
N VAL A 61 16.73 -11.20 6.32
CA VAL A 61 18.00 -11.17 5.60
C VAL A 61 19.12 -10.80 6.58
N ASP A 62 20.23 -11.50 6.53
CA ASP A 62 21.37 -11.31 7.45
C ASP A 62 20.94 -11.38 8.93
N GLY A 63 19.97 -12.24 9.25
CA GLY A 63 19.43 -12.44 10.59
C GLY A 63 18.51 -11.32 11.10
N LYS A 64 18.15 -10.35 10.26
CA LYS A 64 17.24 -9.25 10.60
C LYS A 64 15.93 -9.38 9.84
N GLU A 65 14.83 -9.19 10.54
CA GLU A 65 13.51 -9.08 9.93
C GLU A 65 13.40 -7.80 9.12
N ILE A 66 12.79 -7.90 7.94
CA ILE A 66 12.50 -6.77 7.06
C ILE A 66 10.99 -6.65 6.83
N PRO A 67 10.50 -5.44 6.48
CA PRO A 67 9.11 -5.23 6.13
C PRO A 67 8.64 -6.14 5.02
N SER A 68 7.49 -6.77 5.23
CA SER A 68 6.82 -7.62 4.25
C SER A 68 5.31 -7.45 4.34
N GLN A 69 4.62 -7.79 3.27
CA GLN A 69 3.18 -7.63 3.12
C GLN A 69 2.59 -8.90 2.50
N LEU A 70 1.43 -9.32 2.99
CA LEU A 70 0.62 -10.37 2.39
C LEU A 70 -0.55 -9.70 1.65
N ASP A 71 -0.81 -10.13 0.42
CA ASP A 71 -1.85 -9.58 -0.44
C ASP A 71 -2.81 -10.67 -0.92
N ASP A 72 -4.11 -10.38 -0.82
CA ASP A 72 -5.22 -11.09 -1.46
C ASP A 72 -5.54 -10.37 -2.78
N THR A 73 -4.93 -10.80 -3.87
CA THR A 73 -5.00 -10.14 -5.18
C THR A 73 -6.28 -10.46 -5.92
N ASN A 74 -6.85 -11.65 -5.71
CA ASN A 74 -8.07 -12.13 -6.36
C ASN A 74 -9.34 -11.83 -5.56
N ARG A 75 -9.21 -11.43 -4.27
CA ARG A 75 -10.27 -11.03 -3.34
C ARG A 75 -11.18 -12.19 -2.91
N ASP A 76 -10.62 -13.36 -2.73
CA ASP A 76 -11.31 -14.52 -2.20
C ASP A 76 -11.15 -14.69 -0.68
N CYS A 77 -10.54 -13.70 -0.03
CA CYS A 77 -10.19 -13.67 1.40
C CYS A 77 -9.05 -14.62 1.79
N THR A 78 -8.25 -15.05 0.81
CA THR A 78 -7.05 -15.86 1.01
C THR A 78 -5.84 -15.07 0.47
N ASN A 79 -4.74 -15.02 1.20
CA ASN A 79 -3.55 -14.33 0.74
C ASN A 79 -2.84 -15.11 -0.38
N ASP A 80 -2.68 -14.48 -1.54
CA ASP A 80 -2.08 -15.08 -2.75
C ASP A 80 -0.59 -14.76 -2.89
N GLU A 81 -0.16 -13.61 -2.39
CA GLU A 81 1.17 -13.09 -2.61
C GLU A 81 1.83 -12.63 -1.31
N LEU A 82 3.14 -12.85 -1.23
CA LEU A 82 4.03 -12.21 -0.27
C LEU A 82 4.91 -11.21 -1.00
N CYS A 83 4.87 -9.95 -0.60
CA CYS A 83 5.72 -8.90 -1.15
C CYS A 83 6.70 -8.36 -0.12
N PHE A 84 7.95 -8.09 -0.53
CA PHE A 84 8.95 -7.38 0.26
C PHE A 84 9.91 -6.62 -0.65
N LEU A 85 10.74 -5.73 -0.08
CA LEU A 85 11.70 -4.94 -0.84
C LEU A 85 13.12 -5.45 -0.63
N ALA A 86 13.89 -5.53 -1.70
CA ALA A 86 15.26 -6.00 -1.70
C ALA A 86 16.25 -4.89 -2.11
N ASP A 87 17.29 -4.72 -1.31
CA ASP A 87 18.44 -3.89 -1.65
C ASP A 87 19.59 -4.78 -2.12
N LEU A 88 20.02 -4.56 -3.36
CA LEU A 88 21.02 -5.37 -4.03
C LEU A 88 22.11 -4.50 -4.63
N GLY A 89 23.35 -4.81 -4.35
CA GLY A 89 24.52 -4.24 -5.02
C GLY A 89 24.61 -4.64 -6.49
N LYS A 90 25.66 -4.17 -7.17
CA LYS A 90 25.98 -4.55 -8.55
C LYS A 90 26.26 -6.04 -8.64
N LYS A 91 25.61 -6.76 -9.54
CA LYS A 91 25.82 -8.20 -9.74
C LYS A 91 25.68 -9.04 -8.46
N GLU A 92 24.96 -8.52 -7.48
CA GLU A 92 24.77 -9.20 -6.19
C GLU A 92 23.59 -10.16 -6.25
N THR A 93 23.71 -11.25 -5.51
CA THR A 93 22.62 -12.16 -5.16
C THR A 93 22.53 -12.24 -3.66
N LYS A 94 21.33 -12.01 -3.11
CA LYS A 94 21.02 -12.19 -1.69
C LYS A 94 19.98 -13.27 -1.48
N THR A 95 20.10 -13.96 -0.37
CA THR A 95 19.13 -14.99 0.04
C THR A 95 18.34 -14.49 1.24
N TYR A 96 17.01 -14.51 1.10
CA TYR A 96 16.05 -14.14 2.11
C TYR A 96 15.44 -15.41 2.70
N GLN A 97 15.34 -15.47 4.03
CA GLN A 97 14.63 -16.55 4.72
C GLN A 97 13.16 -16.12 4.87
N VAL A 98 12.24 -17.00 4.53
CA VAL A 98 10.80 -16.76 4.63
C VAL A 98 10.18 -17.80 5.55
N GLN A 99 9.40 -17.34 6.51
CA GLN A 99 8.59 -18.17 7.40
C GLN A 99 7.14 -17.77 7.25
N LEU A 100 6.27 -18.74 6.98
CA LEU A 100 4.83 -18.55 6.79
C LEU A 100 4.05 -19.22 7.92
N TYR A 101 3.01 -18.55 8.38
CA TYR A 101 2.16 -19.00 9.49
C TYR A 101 0.69 -18.91 9.08
N ARG A 102 -0.11 -19.91 9.48
CA ARG A 102 -1.58 -19.91 9.33
C ARG A 102 -2.29 -19.08 10.40
N GLU A 103 -1.60 -18.72 11.45
CA GLU A 103 -2.15 -18.02 12.60
C GLU A 103 -1.26 -16.83 12.98
N GLY A 104 -1.84 -15.89 13.69
CA GLY A 104 -1.18 -14.66 14.14
C GLY A 104 -1.43 -13.48 13.21
N GLU A 105 -1.11 -12.30 13.70
CA GLU A 105 -1.28 -11.06 12.96
C GLU A 105 0.01 -10.73 12.19
N GLN A 106 -0.15 -10.27 10.94
CA GLN A 106 0.96 -9.72 10.16
C GLN A 106 1.50 -8.47 10.85
N ALA A 107 2.82 -8.36 10.94
CA ALA A 107 3.46 -7.17 11.48
C ALA A 107 3.07 -5.92 10.64
N GLN A 108 2.77 -4.84 11.33
CA GLN A 108 2.42 -3.58 10.70
C GLN A 108 3.68 -2.73 10.50
N TYR A 109 3.88 -2.26 9.29
CA TYR A 109 4.98 -1.37 8.92
C TYR A 109 4.43 -0.05 8.38
N PRO A 110 5.17 1.07 8.47
CA PRO A 110 4.76 2.31 7.85
C PRO A 110 4.51 2.12 6.36
N ALA A 111 3.34 2.58 5.90
CA ALA A 111 3.01 2.51 4.48
C ALA A 111 3.99 3.37 3.66
N ARG A 112 4.43 2.87 2.51
CA ARG A 112 5.29 3.56 1.55
C ARG A 112 4.58 3.83 0.22
N THR A 113 3.37 3.30 0.08
CA THR A 113 2.47 3.53 -1.05
C THR A 113 1.07 3.77 -0.53
N PHE A 114 0.27 4.48 -1.29
CA PHE A 114 -1.14 4.70 -1.01
C PHE A 114 -1.91 4.79 -2.32
N ALA A 115 -3.13 4.28 -2.33
CA ALA A 115 -4.05 4.45 -3.44
C ALA A 115 -5.46 4.67 -2.92
N GLU A 116 -6.22 5.53 -3.59
CA GLU A 116 -7.60 5.80 -3.21
C GLU A 116 -8.54 5.92 -4.40
N LEU A 117 -9.73 5.42 -4.17
CA LEU A 117 -10.97 5.86 -4.79
C LEU A 117 -11.89 6.21 -3.63
N CYS A 118 -12.14 7.48 -3.40
CA CYS A 118 -12.75 7.95 -2.16
C CYS A 118 -13.95 8.87 -2.43
N LEU A 119 -15.05 8.62 -1.70
CA LEU A 119 -16.16 9.57 -1.58
C LEU A 119 -15.89 10.46 -0.37
N PRO A 120 -15.64 11.76 -0.57
CA PRO A 120 -15.30 12.65 0.52
C PRO A 120 -16.52 12.92 1.39
N SER A 121 -16.30 13.07 2.69
CA SER A 121 -17.33 13.54 3.61
C SER A 121 -17.86 14.91 3.19
N ARG A 122 -19.18 15.07 3.14
CA ARG A 122 -19.81 16.36 2.83
C ARG A 122 -19.57 17.43 3.90
N ASN A 123 -19.37 17.02 5.14
CA ASN A 123 -19.13 17.93 6.25
C ASN A 123 -17.67 17.85 6.74
N ARG A 124 -16.78 18.54 6.03
CA ARG A 124 -15.36 18.60 6.38
C ARG A 124 -15.00 19.68 7.41
N LYS A 125 -15.95 20.54 7.81
CA LYS A 125 -15.70 21.67 8.73
C LYS A 125 -15.28 21.22 10.12
N LEU A 126 -15.69 20.02 10.55
CA LEU A 126 -15.33 19.46 11.84
C LEU A 126 -14.60 18.13 11.61
N ALA A 127 -13.33 18.06 11.97
CA ALA A 127 -12.51 16.84 11.82
C ALA A 127 -13.16 15.59 12.43
N LYS A 128 -13.87 15.73 13.56
CA LYS A 128 -14.61 14.63 14.20
C LYS A 128 -15.77 14.06 13.38
N ASN A 129 -16.26 14.80 12.38
CA ASN A 129 -17.37 14.38 11.50
C ASN A 129 -16.87 13.97 10.12
N ARG A 130 -15.56 13.98 9.90
CA ARG A 130 -14.96 13.55 8.63
C ARG A 130 -15.08 12.04 8.51
N GLN A 131 -15.89 11.59 7.57
CA GLN A 131 -16.09 10.18 7.24
C GLN A 131 -15.86 10.01 5.75
N ASP A 132 -14.61 9.82 5.38
CA ASP A 132 -14.25 9.51 4.01
C ASP A 132 -14.51 8.02 3.76
N ILE A 133 -15.18 7.70 2.65
CA ILE A 133 -15.56 6.33 2.29
C ILE A 133 -14.66 5.85 1.17
N TYR A 134 -13.78 4.92 1.46
CA TYR A 134 -12.93 4.29 0.47
C TYR A 134 -13.66 3.19 -0.27
N LEU A 135 -13.62 3.25 -1.60
CA LEU A 135 -14.33 2.35 -2.48
C LEU A 135 -13.35 1.46 -3.27
N ARG A 136 -13.78 0.28 -3.61
CA ARG A 136 -13.07 -0.60 -4.56
C ARG A 136 -13.44 -0.31 -6.02
N SER A 137 -14.65 0.20 -6.24
CA SER A 137 -15.16 0.56 -7.56
C SER A 137 -16.28 1.56 -7.43
N ILE A 138 -16.51 2.33 -8.50
CA ILE A 138 -17.65 3.21 -8.67
C ILE A 138 -18.12 3.13 -10.12
N SER A 139 -19.43 3.18 -10.33
CA SER A 139 -20.02 3.22 -11.66
C SER A 139 -20.90 4.45 -11.79
N PHE A 140 -20.72 5.18 -12.87
CA PHE A 140 -21.56 6.31 -13.22
C PHE A 140 -22.38 5.99 -14.47
N ASP A 141 -23.65 6.38 -14.47
CA ASP A 141 -24.45 6.38 -15.70
C ASP A 141 -23.84 7.35 -16.71
N LYS A 142 -23.89 7.00 -18.01
CA LYS A 142 -23.36 7.85 -19.09
C LYS A 142 -23.96 9.25 -19.16
N LYS A 143 -25.12 9.47 -18.51
CA LYS A 143 -25.76 10.78 -18.40
C LYS A 143 -25.26 11.59 -17.21
N THR A 144 -24.48 10.99 -16.31
CA THR A 144 -23.91 11.72 -15.19
C THR A 144 -22.94 12.76 -15.70
N LYS A 145 -23.27 14.01 -15.44
CA LYS A 145 -22.37 15.13 -15.77
C LYS A 145 -21.28 15.24 -14.71
N ASP A 146 -20.07 15.47 -15.17
CA ASP A 146 -18.92 15.83 -14.34
C ASP A 146 -18.73 14.89 -13.12
N PRO A 147 -18.56 13.57 -13.36
CA PRO A 147 -18.45 12.58 -12.27
C PRO A 147 -17.31 12.88 -11.29
N TYR A 148 -16.30 13.66 -11.67
CA TYR A 148 -15.21 14.08 -10.82
C TYR A 148 -15.65 14.87 -9.58
N HIS A 149 -16.81 15.53 -9.60
CA HIS A 149 -17.35 16.24 -8.43
C HIS A 149 -17.74 15.34 -7.25
N TYR A 150 -17.93 14.04 -7.50
CA TYR A 150 -18.38 13.10 -6.48
C TYR A 150 -17.27 12.40 -5.74
N VAL A 151 -16.04 12.47 -6.23
CA VAL A 151 -14.90 11.75 -5.68
C VAL A 151 -13.84 12.72 -5.16
N HIS A 152 -13.09 12.26 -4.17
CA HIS A 152 -11.94 12.99 -3.62
C HIS A 152 -10.89 13.20 -4.69
N SER A 153 -10.17 14.29 -4.64
CA SER A 153 -9.13 14.63 -5.63
C SER A 153 -9.60 14.58 -7.09
N HIS A 154 -10.91 14.63 -7.34
CA HIS A 154 -11.55 14.58 -8.67
C HIS A 154 -11.29 13.31 -9.47
N GLY A 155 -10.79 12.25 -8.85
CA GLY A 155 -10.48 11.01 -9.52
C GLY A 155 -9.89 9.95 -8.59
N THR A 156 -9.36 8.88 -9.16
CA THR A 156 -8.56 7.94 -8.39
C THR A 156 -7.12 8.39 -8.34
N CYS A 157 -6.52 8.33 -7.16
CA CYS A 157 -5.15 8.71 -6.91
C CYS A 157 -4.34 7.52 -6.43
N PHE A 158 -3.06 7.53 -6.76
CA PHE A 158 -2.09 6.57 -6.24
C PHE A 158 -0.72 7.24 -6.11
N GLU A 159 -0.03 6.91 -5.05
CA GLU A 159 1.26 7.52 -4.74
C GLU A 159 2.25 6.52 -4.13
N ASN A 160 3.51 6.82 -4.30
CA ASN A 160 4.59 6.34 -3.46
C ASN A 160 5.26 7.53 -2.77
N GLU A 161 6.33 7.31 -2.03
CA GLU A 161 7.03 8.36 -1.31
C GLU A 161 7.61 9.49 -2.21
N LEU A 162 7.75 9.27 -3.52
CA LEU A 162 8.45 10.18 -4.45
C LEU A 162 7.51 10.95 -5.37
N ILE A 163 6.38 10.36 -5.74
CA ILE A 163 5.49 10.85 -6.78
C ILE A 163 4.06 10.42 -6.51
N ALA A 164 3.10 11.22 -6.93
CA ALA A 164 1.72 10.79 -7.01
C ALA A 164 1.15 11.01 -8.42
N MET A 165 0.13 10.25 -8.74
CA MET A 165 -0.58 10.33 -10.01
C MET A 165 -2.09 10.27 -9.73
N ARG A 166 -2.86 10.87 -10.65
CA ARG A 166 -4.32 10.84 -10.64
C ARG A 166 -4.84 10.48 -12.01
N VAL A 167 -5.90 9.66 -12.06
CA VAL A 167 -6.76 9.56 -13.24
C VAL A 167 -7.97 10.44 -13.00
N TYR A 168 -8.08 11.56 -13.73
CA TYR A 168 -9.15 12.53 -13.57
C TYR A 168 -10.47 12.01 -14.15
N PHE A 169 -11.57 12.11 -13.43
CA PHE A 169 -12.86 11.52 -13.83
C PHE A 169 -13.71 12.48 -14.68
N ASP A 170 -13.11 13.10 -15.68
CA ASP A 170 -13.84 13.83 -16.71
C ASP A 170 -13.95 12.99 -18.02
N HIS A 171 -14.52 13.59 -19.06
CA HIS A 171 -14.67 12.95 -20.37
C HIS A 171 -13.32 12.62 -21.04
N ARG A 172 -12.22 13.21 -20.63
CA ARG A 172 -10.86 12.98 -21.16
C ARG A 172 -10.15 11.87 -20.43
N GLN A 173 -10.43 11.67 -19.15
CA GLN A 173 -9.73 10.72 -18.27
C GLN A 173 -8.20 10.94 -18.27
N THR A 174 -7.80 12.21 -18.15
CA THR A 174 -6.41 12.60 -18.16
C THR A 174 -5.64 12.01 -16.98
N ILE A 175 -4.35 11.75 -17.21
CA ILE A 175 -3.41 11.36 -16.17
C ILE A 175 -2.63 12.60 -15.76
N ASP A 176 -2.74 12.97 -14.49
CA ASP A 176 -2.02 14.09 -13.88
C ASP A 176 -0.88 13.59 -13.02
N LEU A 177 0.14 14.43 -12.87
CA LEU A 177 1.35 14.15 -12.13
C LEU A 177 1.50 15.14 -10.98
N TYR A 178 1.69 14.63 -9.76
CA TYR A 178 2.01 15.41 -8.58
C TYR A 178 3.47 15.18 -8.18
N GLY A 179 4.27 16.24 -8.19
CA GLY A 179 5.66 16.22 -7.77
C GLY A 179 5.78 16.55 -6.29
N LYS A 180 6.58 15.75 -5.58
CA LYS A 180 6.81 15.92 -4.15
C LYS A 180 8.12 16.65 -3.89
N ILE A 181 8.13 17.55 -2.91
CA ILE A 181 9.34 18.21 -2.44
C ILE A 181 10.05 17.31 -1.44
N ASN A 182 9.34 16.83 -0.43
CA ASN A 182 9.84 15.89 0.55
C ASN A 182 9.32 14.48 0.27
N LYS A 183 10.11 13.46 0.62
CA LYS A 183 9.63 12.06 0.59
C LYS A 183 8.50 11.87 1.59
N GLY A 184 7.42 11.25 1.16
CA GLY A 184 6.30 10.92 2.03
C GLY A 184 4.99 10.71 1.28
N LEU A 185 3.96 10.24 1.96
CA LEU A 185 2.61 10.12 1.45
C LEU A 185 1.84 11.40 1.82
N VAL A 186 1.22 12.06 0.84
CA VAL A 186 0.64 13.40 1.01
C VAL A 186 -0.78 13.55 0.49
N ILE A 187 -1.24 12.66 -0.40
CA ILE A 187 -2.50 12.84 -1.15
C ILE A 187 -3.73 12.87 -0.23
N GLN A 188 -3.74 12.09 0.84
CA GLN A 188 -4.85 12.11 1.80
C GLN A 188 -5.09 13.51 2.39
N ASP A 189 -4.02 14.29 2.56
CA ASP A 189 -4.07 15.62 3.17
C ASP A 189 -4.18 16.75 2.16
N THR A 190 -3.55 16.63 0.99
CA THR A 190 -3.45 17.70 -0.01
C THR A 190 -4.55 17.67 -1.06
N GLN A 191 -5.22 16.53 -1.26
CA GLN A 191 -6.29 16.37 -2.25
C GLN A 191 -5.85 16.71 -3.69
N PHE A 192 -4.58 16.54 -4.04
CA PHE A 192 -3.99 16.98 -5.32
C PHE A 192 -3.97 18.51 -5.54
N TYR A 193 -4.48 19.29 -4.59
CA TYR A 193 -4.52 20.74 -4.61
C TYR A 193 -4.11 21.26 -3.23
N PRO A 194 -2.81 21.26 -2.92
CA PRO A 194 -2.31 21.68 -1.62
C PRO A 194 -2.53 23.17 -1.39
N SER A 195 -2.65 23.57 -0.13
CA SER A 195 -2.58 24.96 0.25
C SER A 195 -1.13 25.47 0.21
N ASP A 196 -0.96 26.80 0.21
CA ASP A 196 0.37 27.40 0.24
C ASP A 196 1.17 26.93 1.47
N GLU A 197 0.51 26.75 2.62
CA GLU A 197 1.15 26.24 3.84
C GLU A 197 1.62 24.78 3.65
N GLN A 198 0.84 23.95 2.97
CA GLN A 198 1.22 22.56 2.68
C GLN A 198 2.40 22.51 1.71
N ILE A 199 2.41 23.37 0.68
CA ILE A 199 3.54 23.49 -0.25
C ILE A 199 4.80 23.93 0.50
N GLN A 200 4.71 24.95 1.37
CA GLN A 200 5.82 25.41 2.19
C GLN A 200 6.32 24.34 3.17
N ALA A 201 5.42 23.49 3.66
CA ALA A 201 5.77 22.33 4.48
C ALA A 201 6.41 21.17 3.70
N GLY A 202 6.47 21.27 2.36
CA GLY A 202 7.18 20.32 1.50
C GLY A 202 6.32 19.21 0.91
N SER A 203 4.99 19.39 0.86
CA SER A 203 4.11 18.41 0.20
C SER A 203 4.41 18.27 -1.29
N GLY A 204 4.78 19.34 -1.95
CA GLY A 204 4.82 19.42 -3.42
C GLY A 204 3.52 19.95 -4.00
N ASP A 205 3.31 19.76 -5.31
CA ASP A 205 2.15 20.30 -6.02
C ASP A 205 1.87 19.52 -7.30
N ASP A 206 0.72 19.74 -7.92
CA ASP A 206 0.39 19.34 -9.28
C ASP A 206 1.41 19.95 -10.27
N CYS A 207 2.14 19.10 -10.99
CA CYS A 207 3.22 19.53 -11.89
C CYS A 207 2.73 19.92 -13.29
N LEU A 208 1.47 19.61 -13.63
CA LEU A 208 0.97 19.72 -14.99
C LEU A 208 -0.34 20.49 -15.07
N TRP A 209 -0.25 21.74 -15.43
CA TRP A 209 -1.43 22.50 -15.81
C TRP A 209 -1.87 22.12 -17.23
N VAL A 210 -2.71 21.11 -17.35
CA VAL A 210 -3.01 20.47 -18.63
C VAL A 210 -4.09 21.19 -19.46
N GLY A 211 -4.92 22.03 -18.84
CA GLY A 211 -6.00 22.76 -19.54
C GLY A 211 -6.91 21.81 -20.33
N ASN A 212 -7.07 22.09 -21.63
CA ASN A 212 -7.88 21.27 -22.54
C ASN A 212 -7.08 20.19 -23.27
N THR A 213 -5.98 19.73 -22.73
CA THR A 213 -5.16 18.64 -23.28
C THR A 213 -5.41 17.31 -22.55
N TYR A 214 -4.71 16.27 -22.94
CA TYR A 214 -4.76 14.96 -22.27
C TYR A 214 -3.62 14.75 -21.25
N GLY A 215 -2.92 15.80 -20.83
CA GLY A 215 -1.84 15.73 -19.86
C GLY A 215 -0.76 14.72 -20.25
N LEU A 216 -0.43 13.78 -19.33
CA LEU A 216 0.48 12.67 -19.62
C LEU A 216 -0.14 11.57 -20.48
N GLY A 217 -1.40 11.72 -20.87
CA GLY A 217 -2.16 10.75 -21.63
C GLY A 217 -3.55 10.54 -21.04
N ALA A 218 -4.27 9.57 -21.57
CA ALA A 218 -5.59 9.18 -21.12
C ALA A 218 -5.81 7.68 -21.31
N LEU A 219 -6.55 7.07 -20.38
CA LEU A 219 -7.03 5.71 -20.56
C LEU A 219 -8.21 5.72 -21.55
N ARG A 220 -8.08 5.01 -22.67
CA ARG A 220 -9.12 4.91 -23.67
C ARG A 220 -9.37 3.45 -24.02
N GLY A 221 -10.65 3.05 -23.97
CA GLY A 221 -11.08 1.81 -24.58
C GLY A 221 -11.23 2.00 -26.07
N TRP A 222 -10.83 1.01 -26.85
CA TRP A 222 -11.12 0.96 -28.27
C TRP A 222 -12.18 -0.10 -28.55
N ASP A 223 -13.27 0.31 -29.23
CA ASP A 223 -14.38 -0.55 -29.63
C ASP A 223 -14.23 -1.20 -31.03
N GLY A 224 -13.05 -1.04 -31.64
CA GLY A 224 -12.76 -1.62 -32.96
C GLY A 224 -13.12 -0.73 -34.15
N LYS A 225 -13.52 0.53 -33.93
CA LYS A 225 -13.90 1.48 -34.98
C LYS A 225 -12.97 2.66 -35.06
#